data_d07403b72a83ad63a84e3f21be133f2d
#
_entry.id   d07403b72a83ad63a84e3f21be133f2d
#
_cell.length_a   1.000
_cell.length_b   1.000
_cell.length_c   1.000
_cell.angle_alpha   90.00
_cell.angle_beta   90.00
_cell.angle_gamma   90.00
#
_symmetry.space_group_name_H-M   'P 1'
#
loop_
_entity.id
_entity.type
_entity.pdbx_description
1 polymer ?
#
loop_
_entity_poly.entity_id
_entity_poly.type
_entity_poly.pdbx_seq_one_letter_code
_entity_poly.pdbx_strand_id
1 'polypeptide(L)'
;AVHMAFFDSVEQIADAKGEIFDGLQKGGVAILNRDNPHYDRLRAKAELSGAGRIISFGEHPEADAHLEKAALKEDCSCVSATICGQPVTYKLSVPGHHIVMNSLAMLAVVHALDADLAMAALAMAHLKAPKGRGERHKVETPLGPFTLIDESYNANPASMRAALEALGQARPEGKGRRIAVIGDMLELGDDSIAMHRGLIEPIKAADVDLVFASGPHMRELFKALPQSLQGAYAETSDELGEALREAVEPGDVVMVKGSLGSRMGPLVDMLRGLGDDEGESIRRNRGGN
;
A
#
# COMPACT_ATOMS: atom_id res chain seq x y z
N ALA A 1 -11.06 -8.75 -5.02
CA ALA A 1 -11.38 -9.67 -3.93
C ALA A 1 -10.09 -10.23 -3.34
N VAL A 2 -10.01 -10.35 -2.04
CA VAL A 2 -8.87 -10.94 -1.29
C VAL A 2 -9.41 -12.20 -0.62
N HIS A 3 -8.59 -13.25 -0.47
CA HIS A 3 -8.99 -14.53 0.14
C HIS A 3 -9.98 -15.38 -0.69
N MET A 4 -10.05 -15.19 -2.00
CA MET A 4 -10.91 -15.98 -2.89
C MET A 4 -10.59 -17.49 -2.89
N ALA A 5 -9.37 -17.87 -2.49
CA ALA A 5 -8.99 -19.28 -2.35
C ALA A 5 -9.78 -20.04 -1.26
N PHE A 6 -10.44 -19.31 -0.33
CA PHE A 6 -11.13 -19.89 0.82
C PHE A 6 -12.65 -19.65 0.80
N PHE A 7 -13.16 -18.92 -0.18
CA PHE A 7 -14.57 -18.53 -0.28
C PHE A 7 -15.08 -18.68 -1.72
N ASP A 8 -16.31 -19.12 -1.87
CA ASP A 8 -16.94 -19.32 -3.17
C ASP A 8 -17.38 -18.00 -3.83
N SER A 9 -17.52 -16.93 -3.04
CA SER A 9 -17.95 -15.62 -3.54
C SER A 9 -17.45 -14.45 -2.68
N VAL A 10 -17.48 -13.24 -3.24
CA VAL A 10 -17.13 -12.00 -2.54
C VAL A 10 -18.15 -11.69 -1.43
N GLU A 11 -19.41 -12.08 -1.61
CA GLU A 11 -20.47 -11.96 -0.63
C GLU A 11 -20.17 -12.78 0.63
N GLN A 12 -19.63 -13.99 0.49
CA GLN A 12 -19.18 -14.80 1.63
C GLN A 12 -18.02 -14.15 2.37
N ILE A 13 -17.10 -13.49 1.65
CA ILE A 13 -16.05 -12.70 2.28
C ILE A 13 -16.65 -11.54 3.08
N ALA A 14 -17.66 -10.85 2.53
CA ALA A 14 -18.34 -9.77 3.23
C ALA A 14 -19.05 -10.29 4.49
N ASP A 15 -19.69 -11.48 4.43
CA ASP A 15 -20.34 -12.12 5.59
C ASP A 15 -19.29 -12.44 6.67
N ALA A 16 -18.19 -13.09 6.31
CA ALA A 16 -17.10 -13.39 7.24
C ALA A 16 -16.50 -12.12 7.88
N LYS A 17 -16.37 -11.02 7.10
CA LYS A 17 -15.97 -9.72 7.67
C LYS A 17 -17.02 -9.14 8.60
N GLY A 18 -18.30 -9.37 8.31
CA GLY A 18 -19.43 -8.94 9.14
C GLY A 18 -19.51 -9.64 10.50
N GLU A 19 -18.88 -10.81 10.67
CA GLU A 19 -18.80 -11.52 11.97
C GLU A 19 -18.13 -10.69 13.06
N ILE A 20 -17.32 -9.67 12.71
CA ILE A 20 -16.75 -8.73 13.69
C ILE A 20 -17.86 -8.07 14.54
N PHE A 21 -19.03 -7.86 13.98
CA PHE A 21 -20.14 -7.22 14.67
C PHE A 21 -20.79 -8.12 15.74
N ASP A 22 -20.58 -9.43 15.69
CA ASP A 22 -21.08 -10.37 16.71
C ASP A 22 -20.37 -10.12 18.06
N GLY A 23 -19.20 -9.46 18.06
CA GLY A 23 -18.49 -8.99 19.24
C GLY A 23 -18.92 -7.62 19.76
N LEU A 24 -19.87 -6.92 19.10
CA LEU A 24 -20.35 -5.63 19.58
C LEU A 24 -21.07 -5.74 20.92
N GLN A 25 -20.68 -4.91 21.86
CA GLN A 25 -21.45 -4.71 23.07
C GLN A 25 -22.75 -3.95 22.76
N LYS A 26 -23.77 -4.13 23.60
CA LYS A 26 -25.04 -3.40 23.44
C LYS A 26 -24.79 -1.89 23.40
N GLY A 27 -25.24 -1.25 22.33
CA GLY A 27 -25.04 0.18 22.09
C GLY A 27 -23.69 0.53 21.48
N GLY A 28 -22.86 -0.47 21.12
CA GLY A 28 -21.59 -0.27 20.43
C GLY A 28 -21.76 0.43 19.08
N VAL A 29 -20.67 1.03 18.60
CA VAL A 29 -20.65 1.79 17.33
C VAL A 29 -19.96 0.95 16.26
N ALA A 30 -20.64 0.76 15.12
CA ALA A 30 -20.04 0.19 13.90
C ALA A 30 -19.61 1.30 12.95
N ILE A 31 -18.39 1.20 12.40
CA ILE A 31 -17.87 2.17 11.43
C ILE A 31 -17.67 1.45 10.10
N LEU A 32 -18.35 1.91 9.04
CA LEU A 32 -18.48 1.21 7.77
C LEU A 32 -18.06 2.10 6.58
N ASN A 33 -17.33 1.51 5.63
CA ASN A 33 -17.03 2.17 4.36
C ASN A 33 -18.29 2.22 3.48
N ARG A 34 -18.81 3.44 3.21
CA ARG A 34 -20.00 3.68 2.39
C ARG A 34 -19.78 3.42 0.90
N ASP A 35 -18.53 3.51 0.44
CA ASP A 35 -18.16 3.29 -0.95
C ASP A 35 -18.02 1.79 -1.28
N ASN A 36 -18.10 0.92 -0.26
CA ASN A 36 -18.00 -0.51 -0.45
C ASN A 36 -19.27 -1.08 -1.09
N PRO A 37 -19.19 -1.87 -2.19
CA PRO A 37 -20.37 -2.50 -2.82
C PRO A 37 -21.23 -3.36 -1.86
N HIS A 38 -20.62 -3.86 -0.78
CA HIS A 38 -21.30 -4.67 0.23
C HIS A 38 -21.72 -3.87 1.47
N TYR A 39 -21.75 -2.52 1.37
CA TYR A 39 -22.10 -1.65 2.50
C TYR A 39 -23.44 -2.02 3.12
N ASP A 40 -24.50 -2.15 2.33
CA ASP A 40 -25.85 -2.45 2.84
C ASP A 40 -25.91 -3.81 3.53
N ARG A 41 -25.18 -4.80 3.02
CA ARG A 41 -25.04 -6.13 3.63
C ARG A 41 -24.37 -6.07 4.99
N LEU A 42 -23.25 -5.34 5.09
CA LEU A 42 -22.51 -5.15 6.33
C LEU A 42 -23.31 -4.32 7.34
N ARG A 43 -24.01 -3.29 6.86
CA ARG A 43 -24.90 -2.47 7.68
C ARG A 43 -26.03 -3.31 8.30
N ALA A 44 -26.72 -4.11 7.50
CA ALA A 44 -27.77 -5.00 7.99
C ALA A 44 -27.25 -5.98 9.06
N LYS A 45 -26.03 -6.55 8.84
CA LYS A 45 -25.39 -7.43 9.83
C LYS A 45 -25.08 -6.69 11.13
N ALA A 46 -24.54 -5.46 11.08
CA ALA A 46 -24.27 -4.64 12.25
C ALA A 46 -25.56 -4.31 13.03
N GLU A 47 -26.65 -3.96 12.34
CA GLU A 47 -27.97 -3.71 12.94
C GLU A 47 -28.51 -4.96 13.66
N LEU A 48 -28.43 -6.13 13.01
CA LEU A 48 -28.84 -7.42 13.59
C LEU A 48 -28.00 -7.82 14.81
N SER A 49 -26.71 -7.46 14.82
CA SER A 49 -25.79 -7.70 15.95
C SER A 49 -25.96 -6.69 17.10
N GLY A 50 -26.92 -5.76 17.01
CA GLY A 50 -27.26 -4.84 18.08
C GLY A 50 -26.39 -3.58 18.15
N ALA A 51 -25.83 -3.13 17.02
CA ALA A 51 -25.17 -1.84 16.94
C ALA A 51 -26.11 -0.71 17.38
N GLY A 52 -25.69 0.09 18.35
CA GLY A 52 -26.45 1.25 18.84
C GLY A 52 -26.35 2.45 17.89
N ARG A 53 -25.26 2.52 17.13
CA ARG A 53 -25.00 3.55 16.12
C ARG A 53 -24.16 2.97 14.99
N ILE A 54 -24.42 3.40 13.77
CA ILE A 54 -23.57 3.13 12.60
C ILE A 54 -23.09 4.47 12.09
N ILE A 55 -21.77 4.59 11.88
CA ILE A 55 -21.12 5.76 11.27
C ILE A 55 -20.49 5.29 9.97
N SER A 56 -20.91 5.87 8.88
CA SER A 56 -20.36 5.58 7.55
C SER A 56 -19.22 6.55 7.20
N PHE A 57 -18.24 6.08 6.42
CA PHE A 57 -17.18 6.95 5.88
C PHE A 57 -16.99 6.69 4.39
N GLY A 58 -16.53 7.70 3.67
CA GLY A 58 -16.28 7.55 2.24
C GLY A 58 -16.37 8.83 1.43
N GLU A 59 -16.33 8.66 0.12
CA GLU A 59 -16.62 9.72 -0.89
C GLU A 59 -18.11 9.82 -1.21
N HIS A 60 -18.90 8.82 -0.81
CA HIS A 60 -20.35 8.85 -1.03
C HIS A 60 -20.97 10.07 -0.34
N PRO A 61 -21.83 10.85 -1.04
CA PRO A 61 -22.38 12.11 -0.50
C PRO A 61 -23.15 11.95 0.82
N GLU A 62 -23.70 10.75 1.07
CA GLU A 62 -24.43 10.42 2.30
C GLU A 62 -23.54 9.80 3.40
N ALA A 63 -22.21 9.78 3.23
CA ALA A 63 -21.32 9.31 4.28
C ALA A 63 -21.27 10.28 5.46
N ASP A 64 -21.35 9.76 6.70
CA ASP A 64 -21.28 10.59 7.91
C ASP A 64 -19.90 11.23 8.09
N ALA A 65 -18.84 10.51 7.73
CA ALA A 65 -17.48 11.02 7.59
C ALA A 65 -17.14 11.12 6.09
N HIS A 66 -17.53 12.24 5.49
CA HIS A 66 -17.49 12.47 4.05
C HIS A 66 -16.22 13.17 3.61
N LEU A 67 -15.55 12.64 2.57
CA LEU A 67 -14.44 13.28 1.89
C LEU A 67 -14.96 14.36 0.95
N GLU A 68 -14.62 15.61 1.18
CA GLU A 68 -14.95 16.71 0.27
C GLU A 68 -13.87 16.89 -0.81
N LYS A 69 -12.60 16.84 -0.38
CA LYS A 69 -11.47 17.03 -1.29
C LYS A 69 -10.19 16.43 -0.72
N ALA A 70 -9.39 15.80 -1.57
CA ALA A 70 -8.03 15.39 -1.28
C ALA A 70 -7.07 15.95 -2.33
N ALA A 71 -5.98 16.59 -1.88
CA ALA A 71 -4.85 16.96 -2.72
C ALA A 71 -3.70 16.01 -2.39
N LEU A 72 -3.49 15.00 -3.27
CA LEU A 72 -2.43 14.02 -3.14
C LEU A 72 -1.13 14.62 -3.66
N LYS A 73 -0.08 14.57 -2.85
CA LYS A 73 1.28 14.98 -3.20
C LYS A 73 2.21 13.79 -3.05
N GLU A 74 3.45 13.95 -3.47
CA GLU A 74 4.45 12.88 -3.42
C GLU A 74 4.73 12.38 -2.00
N ASP A 75 4.80 13.28 -1.03
CA ASP A 75 5.20 13.01 0.36
C ASP A 75 4.08 13.16 1.40
N CYS A 76 2.91 13.66 0.99
CA CYS A 76 1.81 13.91 1.90
C CYS A 76 0.47 14.03 1.16
N SER A 77 -0.61 14.09 1.91
CA SER A 77 -1.93 14.45 1.39
C SER A 77 -2.55 15.57 2.23
N CYS A 78 -3.23 16.53 1.58
CA CYS A 78 -4.05 17.53 2.26
C CYS A 78 -5.52 17.17 2.05
N VAL A 79 -6.26 17.05 3.14
CA VAL A 79 -7.64 16.53 3.17
C VAL A 79 -8.58 17.57 3.73
N SER A 80 -9.70 17.82 3.03
CA SER A 80 -10.89 18.47 3.54
C SER A 80 -12.00 17.44 3.64
N ALA A 81 -12.64 17.37 4.81
CA ALA A 81 -13.71 16.40 5.07
C ALA A 81 -14.72 16.98 6.07
N THR A 82 -15.92 16.43 6.07
CA THR A 82 -16.92 16.66 7.12
C THR A 82 -17.10 15.38 7.93
N ILE A 83 -16.81 15.42 9.21
CA ILE A 83 -16.91 14.28 10.13
C ILE A 83 -18.15 14.47 11.02
N CYS A 84 -19.20 13.71 10.74
CA CYS A 84 -20.48 13.81 11.47
C CYS A 84 -20.97 15.26 11.65
N GLY A 85 -20.94 16.04 10.56
CA GLY A 85 -21.36 17.45 10.54
C GLY A 85 -20.29 18.47 10.97
N GLN A 86 -19.10 18.04 11.38
CA GLN A 86 -17.98 18.92 11.75
C GLN A 86 -16.97 19.01 10.60
N PRO A 87 -16.75 20.18 9.99
CA PRO A 87 -15.76 20.36 8.95
C PRO A 87 -14.35 20.32 9.54
N VAL A 88 -13.46 19.55 8.89
CA VAL A 88 -12.05 19.42 9.28
C VAL A 88 -11.16 19.53 8.04
N THR A 89 -10.02 20.18 8.20
CA THR A 89 -8.96 20.21 7.19
C THR A 89 -7.65 19.82 7.85
N TYR A 90 -6.96 18.84 7.29
CA TYR A 90 -5.74 18.30 7.89
C TYR A 90 -4.74 17.82 6.85
N LYS A 91 -3.49 17.66 7.30
CA LYS A 91 -2.41 17.07 6.53
C LYS A 91 -2.19 15.63 6.99
N LEU A 92 -2.03 14.72 6.04
CA LEU A 92 -1.50 13.37 6.25
C LEU A 92 -0.04 13.34 5.80
N SER A 93 0.86 12.87 6.65
CA SER A 93 2.27 12.70 6.31
C SER A 93 2.56 11.45 5.46
N VAL A 94 1.57 10.60 5.26
CA VAL A 94 1.66 9.41 4.39
C VAL A 94 0.78 9.67 3.17
N PRO A 95 1.33 9.62 1.94
CA PRO A 95 0.57 9.84 0.71
C PRO A 95 -0.29 8.64 0.34
N GLY A 96 -1.27 8.88 -0.51
CA GLY A 96 -2.11 7.84 -1.11
C GLY A 96 -3.59 7.96 -0.75
N HIS A 97 -4.44 7.76 -1.76
CA HIS A 97 -5.91 7.85 -1.62
C HIS A 97 -6.46 6.89 -0.55
N HIS A 98 -5.93 5.66 -0.49
CA HIS A 98 -6.36 4.68 0.51
C HIS A 98 -6.02 5.11 1.95
N ILE A 99 -4.94 5.88 2.15
CA ILE A 99 -4.59 6.45 3.47
C ILE A 99 -5.58 7.57 3.83
N VAL A 100 -5.98 8.39 2.85
CA VAL A 100 -7.04 9.39 3.03
C VAL A 100 -8.34 8.71 3.49
N MET A 101 -8.77 7.65 2.82
CA MET A 101 -9.97 6.90 3.20
C MET A 101 -9.86 6.31 4.61
N ASN A 102 -8.72 5.70 4.96
CA ASN A 102 -8.48 5.18 6.30
C ASN A 102 -8.50 6.28 7.37
N SER A 103 -8.03 7.48 7.04
CA SER A 103 -8.05 8.61 7.98
C SER A 103 -9.47 9.09 8.32
N LEU A 104 -10.41 9.01 7.37
CA LEU A 104 -11.83 9.29 7.64
C LEU A 104 -12.39 8.29 8.65
N ALA A 105 -12.09 6.99 8.48
CA ALA A 105 -12.49 5.96 9.44
C ALA A 105 -11.91 6.23 10.83
N MET A 106 -10.63 6.61 10.93
CA MET A 106 -9.98 6.96 12.19
C MET A 106 -10.66 8.15 12.87
N LEU A 107 -10.95 9.23 12.11
CA LEU A 107 -11.64 10.40 12.65
C LEU A 107 -13.10 10.08 13.05
N ALA A 108 -13.77 9.19 12.34
CA ALA A 108 -15.07 8.66 12.73
C ALA A 108 -15.01 7.91 14.08
N VAL A 109 -13.95 7.11 14.31
CA VAL A 109 -13.69 6.48 15.62
C VAL A 109 -13.47 7.52 16.71
N VAL A 110 -12.63 8.54 16.46
CA VAL A 110 -12.37 9.64 17.41
C VAL A 110 -13.66 10.34 17.80
N HIS A 111 -14.52 10.67 16.81
CA HIS A 111 -15.82 11.27 17.04
C HIS A 111 -16.76 10.34 17.84
N ALA A 112 -16.76 9.03 17.53
CA ALA A 112 -17.59 8.06 18.26
C ALA A 112 -17.21 7.91 19.74
N LEU A 113 -15.96 8.21 20.08
CA LEU A 113 -15.42 8.20 21.45
C LEU A 113 -15.53 9.55 22.16
N ASP A 114 -16.21 10.53 21.56
CA ASP A 114 -16.31 11.90 22.07
C ASP A 114 -14.94 12.56 22.35
N ALA A 115 -13.89 12.14 21.61
CA ALA A 115 -12.55 12.69 21.75
C ALA A 115 -12.36 13.94 20.86
N ASP A 116 -11.30 14.71 21.15
CA ASP A 116 -11.00 15.94 20.44
C ASP A 116 -10.60 15.69 18.97
N LEU A 117 -11.52 16.02 18.07
CA LEU A 117 -11.35 15.81 16.64
C LEU A 117 -10.27 16.72 16.04
N ALA A 118 -10.09 17.95 16.56
CA ALA A 118 -9.08 18.87 16.08
C ALA A 118 -7.67 18.38 16.44
N MET A 119 -7.49 17.90 17.67
CA MET A 119 -6.22 17.30 18.10
C MET A 119 -5.89 16.05 17.31
N ALA A 120 -6.88 15.19 17.03
CA ALA A 120 -6.68 13.99 16.22
C ALA A 120 -6.30 14.37 14.76
N ALA A 121 -6.97 15.36 14.16
CA ALA A 121 -6.65 15.85 12.83
C ALA A 121 -5.23 16.44 12.75
N LEU A 122 -4.78 17.18 13.77
CA LEU A 122 -3.40 17.67 13.85
C LEU A 122 -2.38 16.53 13.97
N ALA A 123 -2.68 15.47 14.73
CA ALA A 123 -1.80 14.31 14.91
C ALA A 123 -1.58 13.56 13.60
N MET A 124 -2.51 13.61 12.64
CA MET A 124 -2.38 12.97 11.32
C MET A 124 -1.15 13.46 10.53
N ALA A 125 -0.68 14.69 10.78
CA ALA A 125 0.52 15.24 10.16
C ALA A 125 1.82 14.56 10.64
N HIS A 126 1.77 13.76 11.69
CA HIS A 126 2.92 13.06 12.29
C HIS A 126 2.82 11.54 12.15
N LEU A 127 1.81 11.03 11.46
CA LEU A 127 1.69 9.59 11.20
C LEU A 127 2.89 9.10 10.39
N LYS A 128 3.38 7.94 10.75
CA LYS A 128 4.37 7.22 9.95
C LYS A 128 3.69 6.02 9.28
N ALA A 129 4.06 5.74 8.05
CA ALA A 129 3.62 4.51 7.41
C ALA A 129 4.07 3.31 8.24
N PRO A 130 3.19 2.32 8.49
CA PRO A 130 3.62 1.07 9.09
C PRO A 130 4.65 0.37 8.18
N LYS A 131 5.59 -0.38 8.77
CA LYS A 131 6.59 -1.16 8.02
C LYS A 131 5.91 -1.98 6.93
N GLY A 132 6.43 -1.91 5.71
CA GLY A 132 5.91 -2.63 4.56
C GLY A 132 4.61 -2.08 3.95
N ARG A 133 4.19 -0.86 4.31
CA ARG A 133 2.94 -0.24 3.85
C ARG A 133 3.13 1.21 3.39
N GLY A 134 4.03 1.40 2.42
CA GLY A 134 4.29 2.72 1.82
C GLY A 134 5.37 3.52 2.54
N GLU A 135 6.17 2.88 3.40
CA GLU A 135 7.30 3.54 4.04
C GLU A 135 8.35 3.92 2.99
N ARG A 136 8.79 5.17 2.99
CA ARG A 136 9.79 5.68 2.04
C ARG A 136 11.11 5.87 2.75
N HIS A 137 12.18 5.37 2.12
CA HIS A 137 13.55 5.50 2.59
C HIS A 137 14.40 6.15 1.50
N LYS A 138 15.16 7.19 1.88
CA LYS A 138 16.25 7.66 1.06
C LYS A 138 17.48 6.85 1.43
N VAL A 139 17.93 6.01 0.51
CA VAL A 139 19.10 5.15 0.70
C VAL A 139 20.31 5.85 0.08
N GLU A 140 21.26 6.23 0.92
CA GLU A 140 22.51 6.85 0.47
C GLU A 140 23.49 5.74 0.06
N THR A 141 24.02 5.80 -1.16
CA THR A 141 25.06 4.88 -1.65
C THR A 141 26.28 5.68 -2.10
N PRO A 142 27.44 5.07 -2.26
CA PRO A 142 28.66 5.77 -2.74
C PRO A 142 28.51 6.41 -4.12
N LEU A 143 27.64 5.86 -4.95
CA LEU A 143 27.36 6.39 -6.29
C LEU A 143 26.34 7.53 -6.28
N GLY A 144 25.58 7.68 -5.18
CA GLY A 144 24.53 8.66 -4.98
C GLY A 144 23.25 8.03 -4.44
N PRO A 145 22.28 8.81 -3.96
CA PRO A 145 21.07 8.31 -3.32
C PRO A 145 20.06 7.77 -4.32
N PHE A 146 19.22 6.82 -3.83
CA PHE A 146 17.97 6.44 -4.49
C PHE A 146 16.82 6.40 -3.47
N THR A 147 15.57 6.40 -3.95
CA THR A 147 14.38 6.31 -3.10
C THR A 147 13.85 4.89 -3.13
N LEU A 148 13.67 4.28 -1.95
CA LEU A 148 13.04 2.98 -1.76
C LEU A 148 11.65 3.15 -1.16
N ILE A 149 10.64 2.53 -1.76
CA ILE A 149 9.25 2.47 -1.26
C ILE A 149 8.97 1.04 -0.81
N ASP A 150 8.80 0.86 0.49
CA ASP A 150 8.52 -0.45 1.10
C ASP A 150 7.01 -0.70 1.16
N GLU A 151 6.51 -1.55 0.27
CA GLU A 151 5.13 -2.07 0.20
C GLU A 151 5.10 -3.60 0.43
N SER A 152 6.13 -4.17 1.05
CA SER A 152 6.41 -5.61 1.10
C SER A 152 5.53 -6.41 2.07
N TYR A 153 4.63 -5.77 2.83
CA TYR A 153 3.84 -6.47 3.84
C TYR A 153 2.78 -7.40 3.24
N ASN A 154 2.05 -6.96 2.21
CA ASN A 154 1.02 -7.76 1.57
C ASN A 154 0.70 -7.26 0.16
N ALA A 155 0.10 -8.13 -0.68
CA ALA A 155 -0.32 -7.79 -2.02
C ALA A 155 -1.66 -8.43 -2.38
N ASN A 156 -2.47 -7.66 -3.09
CA ASN A 156 -3.66 -8.09 -3.80
C ASN A 156 -3.85 -7.18 -5.02
N PRO A 157 -4.72 -7.53 -5.99
CA PRO A 157 -4.86 -6.76 -7.22
C PRO A 157 -5.13 -5.27 -7.03
N ALA A 158 -5.95 -4.89 -6.03
CA ALA A 158 -6.27 -3.49 -5.75
C ALA A 158 -5.07 -2.75 -5.14
N SER A 159 -4.41 -3.34 -4.13
CA SER A 159 -3.24 -2.72 -3.50
C SER A 159 -2.02 -2.67 -4.42
N MET A 160 -1.89 -3.62 -5.35
CA MET A 160 -0.83 -3.62 -6.37
C MET A 160 -1.01 -2.45 -7.34
N ARG A 161 -2.26 -2.23 -7.83
CA ARG A 161 -2.58 -1.07 -8.68
C ARG A 161 -2.32 0.25 -7.95
N ALA A 162 -2.76 0.38 -6.70
CA ALA A 162 -2.54 1.59 -5.91
C ALA A 162 -1.04 1.88 -5.70
N ALA A 163 -0.21 0.85 -5.46
CA ALA A 163 1.23 1.01 -5.30
C ALA A 163 1.92 1.40 -6.62
N LEU A 164 1.50 0.81 -7.75
CA LEU A 164 1.99 1.20 -9.07
C LEU A 164 1.59 2.65 -9.41
N GLU A 165 0.37 3.07 -9.11
CA GLU A 165 -0.05 4.46 -9.26
C GLU A 165 0.81 5.42 -8.41
N ALA A 166 1.06 5.06 -7.13
CA ALA A 166 1.93 5.84 -6.26
C ALA A 166 3.39 5.89 -6.76
N LEU A 167 3.89 4.80 -7.37
CA LEU A 167 5.20 4.78 -8.04
C LEU A 167 5.20 5.71 -9.25
N GLY A 168 4.13 5.73 -10.06
CA GLY A 168 3.99 6.61 -11.22
C GLY A 168 3.97 8.10 -10.85
N GLN A 169 3.46 8.45 -9.66
CA GLN A 169 3.46 9.82 -9.14
C GLN A 169 4.83 10.24 -8.56
N ALA A 170 5.69 9.27 -8.22
CA ALA A 170 7.02 9.55 -7.70
C ALA A 170 7.92 10.13 -8.80
N ARG A 171 8.84 11.02 -8.40
CA ARG A 171 9.76 11.70 -9.31
C ARG A 171 11.17 11.18 -9.12
N PRO A 172 11.70 10.39 -10.08
CA PRO A 172 13.12 10.05 -10.10
C PRO A 172 13.99 11.30 -10.19
N GLU A 173 15.15 11.26 -9.57
CA GLU A 173 16.11 12.39 -9.63
C GLU A 173 17.05 12.23 -10.83
N GLY A 174 17.34 13.31 -11.52
CA GLY A 174 18.30 13.35 -12.63
C GLY A 174 17.93 12.39 -13.78
N LYS A 175 18.68 11.29 -13.94
CA LYS A 175 18.46 10.21 -14.92
C LYS A 175 17.85 8.95 -14.29
N GLY A 176 17.39 9.05 -13.04
CA GLY A 176 16.79 7.93 -12.33
C GLY A 176 15.54 7.39 -13.00
N ARG A 177 15.20 6.16 -12.68
CA ARG A 177 14.12 5.34 -13.25
C ARG A 177 13.09 4.99 -12.19
N ARG A 178 11.89 4.59 -12.63
CA ARG A 178 10.89 3.92 -11.79
C ARG A 178 11.06 2.42 -11.92
N ILE A 179 11.40 1.76 -10.84
CA ILE A 179 11.65 0.32 -10.78
C ILE A 179 10.57 -0.33 -9.91
N ALA A 180 9.84 -1.29 -10.48
CA ALA A 180 8.87 -2.11 -9.76
C ALA A 180 9.46 -3.48 -9.46
N VAL A 181 9.62 -3.82 -8.17
CA VAL A 181 10.06 -5.14 -7.69
C VAL A 181 8.83 -5.82 -7.09
N ILE A 182 8.24 -6.77 -7.82
CA ILE A 182 6.93 -7.33 -7.51
C ILE A 182 6.97 -8.83 -7.31
N GLY A 183 6.40 -9.28 -6.20
CA GLY A 183 6.23 -10.68 -5.86
C GLY A 183 4.78 -11.14 -6.00
N ASP A 184 4.55 -12.44 -5.95
CA ASP A 184 3.23 -13.05 -6.09
C ASP A 184 2.18 -12.43 -5.17
N MET A 185 0.98 -12.29 -5.71
CA MET A 185 -0.25 -12.09 -4.95
C MET A 185 -0.83 -13.47 -4.61
N LEU A 186 -0.82 -13.83 -3.35
CA LEU A 186 -1.31 -15.13 -2.89
C LEU A 186 -2.81 -15.10 -2.58
N GLU A 187 -3.42 -16.29 -2.40
CA GLU A 187 -4.82 -16.48 -2.02
C GLU A 187 -5.86 -15.93 -3.03
N LEU A 188 -5.51 -15.89 -4.32
CA LEU A 188 -6.39 -15.38 -5.38
C LEU A 188 -7.26 -16.46 -6.04
N GLY A 189 -7.07 -17.74 -5.71
CA GLY A 189 -7.80 -18.84 -6.35
C GLY A 189 -7.42 -19.06 -7.82
N ASP A 190 -8.34 -19.62 -8.59
CA ASP A 190 -8.10 -20.08 -9.97
C ASP A 190 -7.77 -18.94 -10.95
N ASP A 191 -8.26 -17.73 -10.69
CA ASP A 191 -8.01 -16.55 -11.52
C ASP A 191 -6.64 -15.89 -11.27
N SER A 192 -5.79 -16.49 -10.42
CA SER A 192 -4.52 -15.90 -10.00
C SER A 192 -3.66 -15.43 -11.18
N ILE A 193 -3.44 -16.29 -12.18
CA ILE A 193 -2.62 -15.95 -13.36
C ILE A 193 -3.21 -14.76 -14.13
N ALA A 194 -4.53 -14.75 -14.33
CA ALA A 194 -5.21 -13.66 -15.03
C ALA A 194 -5.08 -12.33 -14.27
N MET A 195 -5.21 -12.37 -12.94
CA MET A 195 -5.05 -11.20 -12.08
C MET A 195 -3.61 -10.66 -12.07
N HIS A 196 -2.59 -11.53 -12.10
CA HIS A 196 -1.20 -11.13 -12.24
C HIS A 196 -0.95 -10.47 -13.60
N ARG A 197 -1.38 -11.09 -14.71
CA ARG A 197 -1.29 -10.49 -16.05
C ARG A 197 -2.03 -9.16 -16.17
N GLY A 198 -3.12 -8.99 -15.42
CA GLY A 198 -3.88 -7.74 -15.35
C GLY A 198 -3.10 -6.54 -14.77
N LEU A 199 -1.88 -6.73 -14.28
CA LEU A 199 -0.99 -5.65 -13.83
C LEU A 199 -0.19 -5.01 -14.97
N ILE A 200 -0.18 -5.59 -16.19
CA ILE A 200 0.58 -5.06 -17.33
C ILE A 200 0.16 -3.62 -17.64
N GLU A 201 -1.13 -3.36 -17.74
CA GLU A 201 -1.62 -2.02 -18.05
C GLU A 201 -1.35 -1.01 -16.91
N PRO A 202 -1.58 -1.32 -15.62
CA PRO A 202 -1.11 -0.49 -14.51
C PRO A 202 0.39 -0.19 -14.52
N ILE A 203 1.24 -1.17 -14.85
CA ILE A 203 2.70 -0.98 -14.96
C ILE A 203 3.03 0.05 -16.05
N LYS A 204 2.42 -0.08 -17.23
CA LYS A 204 2.60 0.88 -18.33
C LYS A 204 2.05 2.27 -17.98
N ALA A 205 0.85 2.34 -17.39
CA ALA A 205 0.22 3.61 -17.01
C ALA A 205 1.02 4.37 -15.92
N ALA A 206 1.83 3.67 -15.12
CA ALA A 206 2.72 4.23 -14.12
C ALA A 206 4.09 4.66 -14.70
N ASP A 207 4.31 4.55 -16.01
CA ASP A 207 5.59 4.81 -16.67
C ASP A 207 6.76 4.11 -15.94
N VAL A 208 6.57 2.82 -15.61
CA VAL A 208 7.62 2.00 -15.01
C VAL A 208 8.68 1.70 -16.08
N ASP A 209 9.95 1.90 -15.74
CA ASP A 209 11.08 1.68 -16.64
C ASP A 209 11.59 0.24 -16.59
N LEU A 210 11.61 -0.38 -15.38
CA LEU A 210 12.05 -1.75 -15.19
C LEU A 210 11.16 -2.49 -14.19
N VAL A 211 10.91 -3.77 -14.48
CA VAL A 211 10.19 -4.70 -13.61
C VAL A 211 11.09 -5.87 -13.23
N PHE A 212 11.24 -6.07 -11.92
CA PHE A 212 11.80 -7.28 -11.33
C PHE A 212 10.64 -8.08 -10.77
N ALA A 213 10.53 -9.35 -11.14
CA ALA A 213 9.39 -10.17 -10.77
C ALA A 213 9.84 -11.47 -10.09
N SER A 214 9.16 -11.85 -9.01
CA SER A 214 9.43 -13.07 -8.27
C SER A 214 8.18 -13.87 -8.00
N GLY A 215 8.29 -15.18 -8.21
CA GLY A 215 7.25 -16.15 -7.92
C GLY A 215 6.60 -16.78 -9.14
N PRO A 216 6.06 -18.00 -8.98
CA PRO A 216 5.51 -18.78 -10.10
C PRO A 216 4.32 -18.10 -10.80
N HIS A 217 3.50 -17.35 -10.09
CA HIS A 217 2.36 -16.62 -10.68
C HIS A 217 2.80 -15.37 -11.45
N MET A 218 3.88 -14.70 -11.02
CA MET A 218 4.47 -13.56 -11.71
C MET A 218 5.15 -13.94 -13.03
N ARG A 219 5.50 -15.21 -13.23
CA ARG A 219 6.19 -15.68 -14.46
C ARG A 219 5.43 -15.30 -15.74
N GLU A 220 4.12 -15.48 -15.76
CA GLU A 220 3.30 -15.21 -16.95
C GLU A 220 3.09 -13.71 -17.19
N LEU A 221 3.06 -12.90 -16.14
CA LEU A 221 3.12 -11.45 -16.26
C LEU A 221 4.46 -11.03 -16.88
N PHE A 222 5.58 -11.51 -16.32
CA PHE A 222 6.93 -11.10 -16.75
C PHE A 222 7.17 -11.46 -18.22
N LYS A 223 6.80 -12.66 -18.68
CA LYS A 223 6.88 -13.07 -20.08
C LYS A 223 6.04 -12.19 -21.03
N ALA A 224 4.92 -11.64 -20.54
CA ALA A 224 4.02 -10.84 -21.34
C ALA A 224 4.39 -9.35 -21.37
N LEU A 225 5.32 -8.90 -20.53
CA LEU A 225 5.85 -7.54 -20.56
C LEU A 225 6.70 -7.30 -21.81
N PRO A 226 6.69 -6.07 -22.38
CA PRO A 226 7.69 -5.66 -23.37
C PRO A 226 9.11 -5.91 -22.87
N GLN A 227 9.99 -6.40 -23.74
CA GLN A 227 11.39 -6.71 -23.36
C GLN A 227 12.12 -5.49 -22.76
N SER A 228 11.78 -4.28 -23.19
CA SER A 228 12.36 -3.05 -22.64
C SER A 228 12.01 -2.78 -21.18
N LEU A 229 10.94 -3.40 -20.65
CA LEU A 229 10.52 -3.28 -19.25
C LEU A 229 11.02 -4.44 -18.39
N GLN A 230 11.60 -5.49 -19.00
CA GLN A 230 12.05 -6.67 -18.28
C GLN A 230 13.43 -6.43 -17.65
N GLY A 231 13.47 -6.31 -16.34
CA GLY A 231 14.70 -6.33 -15.55
C GLY A 231 15.16 -7.77 -15.33
N ALA A 232 14.62 -8.45 -14.33
CA ALA A 232 14.90 -9.88 -14.07
C ALA A 232 13.67 -10.60 -13.52
N TYR A 233 13.64 -11.91 -13.73
CA TYR A 233 12.66 -12.83 -13.12
C TYR A 233 13.37 -13.93 -12.36
N ALA A 234 12.84 -14.30 -11.19
CA ALA A 234 13.27 -15.45 -10.41
C ALA A 234 12.08 -16.20 -9.79
N GLU A 235 12.26 -17.46 -9.44
CA GLU A 235 11.23 -18.27 -8.77
C GLU A 235 11.01 -17.79 -7.32
N THR A 236 12.06 -17.30 -6.68
CA THR A 236 12.04 -16.81 -5.30
C THR A 236 12.60 -15.39 -5.20
N SER A 237 12.18 -14.63 -4.19
CA SER A 237 12.70 -13.28 -3.97
C SER A 237 14.20 -13.26 -3.66
N ASP A 238 14.69 -14.29 -2.97
CA ASP A 238 16.10 -14.38 -2.59
C ASP A 238 17.02 -14.41 -3.83
N GLU A 239 16.57 -15.03 -4.93
CA GLU A 239 17.31 -15.12 -6.19
C GLU A 239 17.36 -13.79 -6.98
N LEU A 240 16.45 -12.85 -6.70
CA LEU A 240 16.45 -11.52 -7.34
C LEU A 240 17.51 -10.56 -6.76
N GLY A 241 18.02 -10.85 -5.57
CA GLY A 241 18.81 -9.90 -4.81
C GLY A 241 20.04 -9.37 -5.54
N GLU A 242 20.80 -10.26 -6.19
CA GLU A 242 22.02 -9.87 -6.92
C GLU A 242 21.70 -9.02 -8.14
N ALA A 243 20.79 -9.45 -9.00
CA ALA A 243 20.37 -8.73 -10.19
C ALA A 243 19.79 -7.34 -9.84
N LEU A 244 19.05 -7.24 -8.73
CA LEU A 244 18.48 -5.99 -8.28
C LEU A 244 19.58 -5.03 -7.72
N ARG A 245 20.55 -5.55 -6.98
CA ARG A 245 21.69 -4.80 -6.46
C ARG A 245 22.52 -4.16 -7.59
N GLU A 246 22.76 -4.91 -8.67
CA GLU A 246 23.52 -4.45 -9.83
C GLU A 246 22.74 -3.43 -10.67
N ALA A 247 21.41 -3.50 -10.66
CA ALA A 247 20.57 -2.68 -11.53
C ALA A 247 20.22 -1.31 -10.94
N VAL A 248 20.21 -1.15 -9.61
CA VAL A 248 19.79 0.10 -8.97
C VAL A 248 20.85 1.17 -9.13
N GLU A 249 20.45 2.35 -9.62
CA GLU A 249 21.31 3.50 -9.88
C GLU A 249 20.88 4.72 -9.06
N PRO A 250 21.77 5.71 -8.89
CA PRO A 250 21.43 6.98 -8.25
C PRO A 250 20.25 7.68 -8.92
N GLY A 251 19.34 8.19 -8.11
CA GLY A 251 18.13 8.88 -8.57
C GLY A 251 16.95 7.96 -8.86
N ASP A 252 17.13 6.63 -8.83
CA ASP A 252 16.03 5.68 -9.03
C ASP A 252 14.97 5.79 -7.92
N VAL A 253 13.74 5.44 -8.27
CA VAL A 253 12.67 5.16 -7.31
C VAL A 253 12.31 3.69 -7.42
N VAL A 254 12.62 2.92 -6.37
CA VAL A 254 12.43 1.47 -6.31
C VAL A 254 11.25 1.17 -5.40
N MET A 255 10.20 0.53 -5.90
CA MET A 255 9.06 0.06 -5.10
C MET A 255 9.13 -1.46 -4.97
N VAL A 256 9.05 -1.98 -3.74
CA VAL A 256 9.06 -3.43 -3.46
C VAL A 256 7.72 -3.85 -2.89
N LYS A 257 7.02 -4.79 -3.58
CA LYS A 257 5.70 -5.24 -3.16
C LYS A 257 5.44 -6.71 -3.47
N GLY A 258 4.78 -7.41 -2.53
CA GLY A 258 4.31 -8.78 -2.69
C GLY A 258 3.50 -9.24 -1.47
N SER A 259 2.85 -10.38 -1.58
CA SER A 259 2.22 -11.02 -0.42
C SER A 259 3.27 -11.39 0.63
N LEU A 260 2.89 -11.46 1.90
CA LEU A 260 3.82 -11.83 2.98
C LEU A 260 4.57 -13.13 2.68
N GLY A 261 3.85 -14.13 2.15
CA GLY A 261 4.44 -15.41 1.75
C GLY A 261 5.38 -15.35 0.55
N SER A 262 5.37 -14.30 -0.25
CA SER A 262 6.34 -14.09 -1.35
C SER A 262 7.69 -13.53 -0.86
N ARG A 263 7.81 -13.24 0.43
CA ARG A 263 9.05 -12.86 1.12
C ARG A 263 9.81 -11.69 0.49
N MET A 264 9.08 -10.64 0.10
CA MET A 264 9.70 -9.46 -0.50
C MET A 264 10.44 -8.56 0.53
N GLY A 265 10.14 -8.71 1.83
CA GLY A 265 10.78 -7.94 2.91
C GLY A 265 12.31 -8.05 2.96
N PRO A 266 12.93 -9.24 2.81
CA PRO A 266 14.39 -9.38 2.74
C PRO A 266 15.03 -8.54 1.63
N LEU A 267 14.38 -8.36 0.47
CA LEU A 267 14.89 -7.47 -0.58
C LEU A 267 14.89 -6.00 -0.15
N VAL A 268 13.86 -5.58 0.62
CA VAL A 268 13.83 -4.23 1.22
C VAL A 268 15.00 -4.05 2.18
N ASP A 269 15.23 -5.02 3.08
CA ASP A 269 16.32 -4.95 4.05
C ASP A 269 17.69 -4.96 3.34
N MET A 270 17.86 -5.76 2.28
CA MET A 270 19.07 -5.76 1.43
C MET A 270 19.30 -4.43 0.74
N LEU A 271 18.27 -3.83 0.12
CA LEU A 271 18.37 -2.54 -0.56
C LEU A 271 18.71 -1.41 0.42
N ARG A 272 18.16 -1.43 1.63
CA ARG A 272 18.49 -0.46 2.69
C ARG A 272 19.95 -0.60 3.14
N GLY A 273 20.46 -1.83 3.20
CA GLY A 273 21.85 -2.12 3.57
C GLY A 273 22.89 -1.68 2.54
N LEU A 274 22.51 -1.36 1.29
CA LEU A 274 23.47 -0.87 0.27
C LEU A 274 24.19 0.40 0.70
N GLY A 275 23.59 1.21 1.60
CA GLY A 275 24.24 2.39 2.18
C GLY A 275 25.25 2.07 3.29
N ASP A 276 25.10 0.95 3.97
CA ASP A 276 25.90 0.57 5.16
C ASP A 276 27.12 -0.28 4.81
N ASP A 277 26.99 -1.20 3.83
CA ASP A 277 28.02 -2.20 3.48
C ASP A 277 29.34 -1.60 2.98
N GLU A 278 29.33 -0.41 2.36
CA GLU A 278 30.55 0.23 1.86
C GLU A 278 31.16 1.25 2.83
N GLY A 279 30.40 1.71 3.83
CA GLY A 279 30.93 2.50 4.95
C GLY A 279 31.97 1.74 5.77
N GLU A 280 31.84 0.43 5.88
CA GLU A 280 32.82 -0.44 6.54
C GLU A 280 34.06 -0.72 5.68
N SER A 281 33.91 -0.88 4.35
CA SER A 281 35.03 -1.13 3.45
C SER A 281 35.96 0.11 3.32
N ILE A 282 35.40 1.32 3.32
CA ILE A 282 36.16 2.57 3.31
C ILE A 282 36.86 2.81 4.66
N ARG A 283 36.26 2.43 5.77
CA ARG A 283 36.91 2.53 7.10
C ARG A 283 38.01 1.51 7.29
N ARG A 284 37.92 0.30 6.75
CA ARG A 284 39.00 -0.70 6.76
C ARG A 284 40.20 -0.30 5.92
N ASN A 285 40.00 0.39 4.78
CA ASN A 285 41.09 0.87 3.94
C ASN A 285 41.76 2.17 4.43
N ARG A 286 41.15 2.92 5.36
CA ARG A 286 41.76 4.12 5.97
C ARG A 286 42.41 3.84 7.32
N GLY A 287 42.27 2.67 7.89
CA GLY A 287 42.87 2.26 9.17
C GLY A 287 44.16 1.44 9.06
N GLY A 288 44.68 1.26 7.86
CA GLY A 288 45.92 0.52 7.58
C GLY A 288 47.00 1.43 6.97
N ASN A 289 47.48 2.38 7.74
CA ASN A 289 48.78 3.04 7.51
C ASN A 289 49.37 3.50 8.83
#